data_a69ae99d7e787711741bad18027dc24c
#
_entry.id   a69ae99d7e787711741bad18027dc24c
#
_cell.length_a   1.000
_cell.length_b   1.000
_cell.length_c   1.000
_cell.angle_alpha   90.00
_cell.angle_beta   90.00
_cell.angle_gamma   90.00
#
_symmetry.space_group_name_H-M   'P 1'
#
loop_
_entity.id
_entity.type
_entity.pdbx_description
1 polymer ?
#
loop_
_entity_poly.entity_id
_entity_poly.type
_entity_poly.pdbx_seq_one_letter_code
_entity_poly.pdbx_strand_id
1 'polypeptide(L)'
;MLFDLLNTLLGALTLGLLLSLSFVFPESAGRFTESSKKLRERIPILLGFWLLAAIGNLLATLANLFESPITEMLDATTIRSYVTQTSLGRLQLIQVFAILILLIFFRAIRKTGGALLAYFVSVIGFAAPLLQSHTSQAAGHGLAIGSLIIHVIALSSWAGSVFSFLFMDTQTRGFTLKRVGVIANWSVLAVVITGSTSAILRLGYSSDWFSTYGLMIFAKVLILGLIAFVSKRIRGNISDERAIKFEITLLTIVISMGALLSRFTPIEESEYQYDRVRELVGIPMPAEPNIWRLFFEYEADALMLGTLVFVTALYIRGVVNLVRRGDKWPVGRTVSFAIGISLIDYSTSGGLGLYSIFSFQYHMIAHMVLSMIAPIFIVLSAPITLALRTLPIGRSKEERGIRGWLIDTLDSRYSAFVTHPLVALAIFDGSLFALYFTPLFGELMSSHFGHLLMNLHFILAGLLFFHVIVGIDPNPRRVHHLVRVVILLGAISIHAFFSIALQASSTLIDGGFYQSLERPWATDLLADQKTGAAIGWAMGEIPIILALVATFIQWTRVDAREAKRADKNSEQDLAQYNEYLRKLAEGRADS
;
A
#
# COMPACT_ATOMS: atom_id res chain seq x y z
N MET A 1 12.08 -24.40 14.96
CA MET A 1 10.80 -24.96 14.46
C MET A 1 9.60 -24.53 15.31
N LEU A 2 9.53 -24.87 16.61
CA LEU A 2 8.36 -24.54 17.46
C LEU A 2 8.09 -23.03 17.52
N PHE A 3 9.09 -22.21 17.83
CA PHE A 3 8.93 -20.76 17.93
C PHE A 3 8.49 -20.09 16.61
N ASP A 4 8.97 -20.59 15.48
CA ASP A 4 8.58 -20.09 14.17
C ASP A 4 7.11 -20.42 13.84
N LEU A 5 6.68 -21.66 14.10
CA LEU A 5 5.29 -22.06 13.97
C LEU A 5 4.37 -21.23 14.87
N LEU A 6 4.75 -21.06 16.15
CA LEU A 6 3.98 -20.25 17.10
C LEU A 6 3.95 -18.78 16.68
N ASN A 7 5.08 -18.21 16.23
CA ASN A 7 5.16 -16.84 15.73
C ASN A 7 4.22 -16.65 14.53
N THR A 8 4.21 -17.59 13.59
CA THR A 8 3.34 -17.55 12.40
C THR A 8 1.86 -17.67 12.78
N LEU A 9 1.48 -18.63 13.63
CA LEU A 9 0.08 -18.83 14.03
C LEU A 9 -0.46 -17.66 14.85
N LEU A 10 0.30 -17.19 15.84
CA LEU A 10 -0.12 -16.07 16.70
C LEU A 10 -0.17 -14.76 15.93
N GLY A 11 0.79 -14.53 15.04
CA GLY A 11 0.79 -13.37 14.14
C GLY A 11 -0.40 -13.38 13.21
N ALA A 12 -0.65 -14.49 12.52
CA ALA A 12 -1.78 -14.65 11.61
C ALA A 12 -3.12 -14.45 12.34
N LEU A 13 -3.28 -15.03 13.53
CA LEU A 13 -4.49 -14.88 14.34
C LEU A 13 -4.68 -13.44 14.80
N THR A 14 -3.62 -12.78 15.31
CA THR A 14 -3.67 -11.40 15.77
C THR A 14 -4.10 -10.46 14.65
N LEU A 15 -3.46 -10.59 13.48
CA LEU A 15 -3.75 -9.80 12.29
C LEU A 15 -5.22 -9.92 11.87
N GLY A 16 -5.73 -11.14 11.72
CA GLY A 16 -7.11 -11.35 11.30
C GLY A 16 -8.15 -10.93 12.36
N LEU A 17 -7.85 -11.06 13.66
CA LEU A 17 -8.72 -10.58 14.73
C LEU A 17 -8.74 -9.04 14.82
N LEU A 18 -7.63 -8.35 14.55
CA LEU A 18 -7.59 -6.88 14.47
C LEU A 18 -8.43 -6.37 13.29
N LEU A 19 -8.35 -7.03 12.13
CA LEU A 19 -9.22 -6.74 10.99
C LEU A 19 -10.70 -6.97 11.37
N SER A 20 -10.99 -8.07 12.07
CA SER A 20 -12.36 -8.38 12.51
C SER A 20 -12.90 -7.34 13.47
N LEU A 21 -12.08 -6.87 14.41
CA LEU A 21 -12.45 -5.83 15.37
C LEU A 21 -12.77 -4.50 14.68
N SER A 22 -12.07 -4.20 13.58
CA SER A 22 -12.28 -2.96 12.82
C SER A 22 -13.45 -3.06 11.84
N PHE A 23 -13.60 -4.18 11.13
CA PHE A 23 -14.50 -4.29 9.97
C PHE A 23 -15.68 -5.24 10.17
N VAL A 24 -15.50 -6.34 10.93
CA VAL A 24 -16.52 -7.39 11.07
C VAL A 24 -17.51 -7.06 12.17
N PHE A 25 -17.04 -6.74 13.37
CA PHE A 25 -17.92 -6.43 14.50
C PHE A 25 -18.78 -5.20 14.23
N PRO A 26 -20.02 -5.15 14.78
CA PRO A 26 -20.84 -3.95 14.74
C PRO A 26 -20.18 -2.80 15.51
N GLU A 27 -20.40 -1.58 15.04
CA GLU A 27 -19.91 -0.36 15.66
C GLU A 27 -21.06 0.60 15.96
N SER A 28 -20.83 1.54 16.88
CA SER A 28 -21.72 2.67 17.13
C SER A 28 -20.91 3.97 17.07
N ALA A 29 -21.20 4.83 16.08
CA ALA A 29 -20.49 6.08 15.83
C ALA A 29 -18.96 5.95 15.77
N GLY A 30 -18.47 4.86 15.17
CA GLY A 30 -17.04 4.54 15.06
C GLY A 30 -16.41 4.01 16.34
N ARG A 31 -17.22 3.72 17.39
CA ARG A 31 -16.75 3.12 18.66
C ARG A 31 -17.13 1.65 18.74
N PHE A 32 -16.39 0.91 19.53
CA PHE A 32 -16.66 -0.48 19.83
C PHE A 32 -17.97 -0.66 20.59
N THR A 33 -18.71 -1.72 20.27
CA THR A 33 -19.92 -2.14 20.98
C THR A 33 -19.61 -3.22 22.01
N GLU A 34 -20.56 -3.53 22.89
CA GLU A 34 -20.42 -4.63 23.90
C GLU A 34 -20.14 -5.98 23.25
N SER A 35 -20.66 -6.25 22.04
CA SER A 35 -20.39 -7.49 21.31
C SER A 35 -18.90 -7.70 21.00
N SER A 36 -18.11 -6.64 20.87
CA SER A 36 -16.68 -6.69 20.62
C SER A 36 -15.80 -6.73 21.89
N LYS A 37 -16.39 -6.56 23.08
CA LYS A 37 -15.69 -6.44 24.36
C LYS A 37 -14.83 -7.67 24.66
N LYS A 38 -15.39 -8.86 24.54
CA LYS A 38 -14.68 -10.12 24.82
C LYS A 38 -13.43 -10.27 23.95
N LEU A 39 -13.53 -9.95 22.66
CA LEU A 39 -12.39 -10.01 21.75
C LEU A 39 -11.33 -8.96 22.14
N ARG A 40 -11.77 -7.73 22.37
CA ARG A 40 -10.88 -6.61 22.70
C ARG A 40 -10.07 -6.86 23.97
N GLU A 41 -10.64 -7.52 24.97
CA GLU A 41 -9.95 -7.90 26.22
C GLU A 41 -8.90 -9.01 26.01
N ARG A 42 -9.05 -9.83 24.97
CA ARG A 42 -8.13 -10.95 24.66
C ARG A 42 -6.96 -10.57 23.78
N ILE A 43 -7.10 -9.53 22.95
CA ILE A 43 -6.03 -9.09 22.03
C ILE A 43 -4.72 -8.75 22.75
N PRO A 44 -4.67 -8.02 23.89
CA PRO A 44 -3.41 -7.77 24.59
C PRO A 44 -2.70 -9.05 25.07
N ILE A 45 -3.46 -10.05 25.48
CA ILE A 45 -2.93 -11.35 25.90
C ILE A 45 -2.30 -12.06 24.69
N LEU A 46 -3.01 -12.04 23.55
CA LEU A 46 -2.52 -12.64 22.31
C LEU A 46 -1.26 -11.94 21.80
N LEU A 47 -1.22 -10.60 21.87
CA LEU A 47 -0.03 -9.80 21.54
C LEU A 47 1.16 -10.16 22.45
N GLY A 48 0.93 -10.40 23.73
CA GLY A 48 1.97 -10.86 24.67
C GLY A 48 2.54 -12.22 24.29
N PHE A 49 1.70 -13.19 23.95
CA PHE A 49 2.15 -14.48 23.44
C PHE A 49 2.86 -14.38 22.10
N TRP A 50 2.37 -13.53 21.19
CA TRP A 50 3.04 -13.30 19.92
C TRP A 50 4.42 -12.65 20.11
N LEU A 51 4.55 -11.70 21.04
CA LEU A 51 5.84 -11.09 21.38
C LEU A 51 6.85 -12.14 21.87
N LEU A 52 6.42 -13.02 22.80
CA LEU A 52 7.27 -14.09 23.30
C LEU A 52 7.69 -15.06 22.19
N ALA A 53 6.75 -15.43 21.31
CA ALA A 53 7.04 -16.28 20.16
C ALA A 53 7.99 -15.61 19.16
N ALA A 54 7.83 -14.30 18.91
CA ALA A 54 8.71 -13.53 18.01
C ALA A 54 10.14 -13.42 18.57
N ILE A 55 10.30 -13.12 19.86
CA ILE A 55 11.61 -13.12 20.53
C ILE A 55 12.22 -14.52 20.51
N GLY A 56 11.45 -15.56 20.84
CA GLY A 56 11.92 -16.94 20.78
C GLY A 56 12.34 -17.36 19.36
N ASN A 57 11.62 -16.88 18.33
CA ASN A 57 11.98 -17.13 16.94
C ASN A 57 13.27 -16.40 16.54
N LEU A 58 13.48 -15.16 16.98
CA LEU A 58 14.72 -14.41 16.78
C LEU A 58 15.91 -15.15 17.37
N LEU A 59 15.81 -15.56 18.63
CA LEU A 59 16.88 -16.31 19.33
C LEU A 59 17.13 -17.68 18.69
N ALA A 60 16.06 -18.38 18.27
CA ALA A 60 16.20 -19.68 17.60
C ALA A 60 16.84 -19.53 16.22
N THR A 61 16.57 -18.44 15.51
CA THR A 61 17.21 -18.16 14.21
C THR A 61 18.70 -17.85 14.40
N LEU A 62 19.05 -17.06 15.42
CA LEU A 62 20.43 -16.78 15.79
C LEU A 62 21.18 -18.05 16.18
N ALA A 63 20.58 -18.89 17.01
CA ALA A 63 21.15 -20.18 17.42
C ALA A 63 21.42 -21.13 16.24
N ASN A 64 20.48 -21.18 15.29
CA ASN A 64 20.64 -21.97 14.06
C ASN A 64 21.77 -21.42 13.17
N LEU A 65 21.95 -20.10 13.10
CA LEU A 65 23.01 -19.48 12.29
C LEU A 65 24.41 -19.82 12.79
N PHE A 66 24.57 -19.91 14.11
CA PHE A 66 25.85 -20.26 14.77
C PHE A 66 25.97 -21.75 15.11
N GLU A 67 24.98 -22.58 14.75
CA GLU A 67 24.92 -24.01 15.10
C GLU A 67 25.13 -24.29 16.60
N SER A 68 24.68 -23.37 17.45
CA SER A 68 24.92 -23.36 18.88
C SER A 68 23.60 -23.37 19.68
N PRO A 69 23.59 -23.86 20.92
CA PRO A 69 22.40 -23.81 21.77
C PRO A 69 21.91 -22.37 22.02
N ILE A 70 20.60 -22.19 22.16
CA ILE A 70 19.99 -20.86 22.42
C ILE A 70 20.58 -20.22 23.68
N THR A 71 20.93 -21.00 24.69
CA THR A 71 21.50 -20.52 25.95
C THR A 71 22.84 -19.80 25.79
N GLU A 72 23.63 -20.17 24.79
CA GLU A 72 24.91 -19.53 24.46
C GLU A 72 24.73 -18.24 23.65
N MET A 73 23.55 -18.05 23.02
CA MET A 73 23.21 -16.87 22.23
C MET A 73 22.60 -15.72 23.04
N LEU A 74 22.47 -15.86 24.37
CA LEU A 74 21.89 -14.84 25.25
C LEU A 74 22.88 -13.69 25.56
N ASP A 75 24.04 -13.65 24.91
CA ASP A 75 24.97 -12.54 25.02
C ASP A 75 24.48 -11.28 24.28
N ALA A 76 24.47 -10.15 25.01
CA ALA A 76 23.97 -8.89 24.48
C ALA A 76 24.73 -8.38 23.27
N THR A 77 26.03 -8.65 23.17
CA THR A 77 26.90 -8.22 22.05
C THR A 77 26.52 -8.98 20.79
N THR A 78 26.34 -10.31 20.91
CA THR A 78 25.94 -11.18 19.80
C THR A 78 24.57 -10.83 19.27
N ILE A 79 23.58 -10.66 20.18
CA ILE A 79 22.22 -10.22 19.79
C ILE A 79 22.27 -8.86 19.10
N ARG A 80 23.00 -7.88 19.67
CA ARG A 80 23.14 -6.54 19.08
C ARG A 80 23.75 -6.61 17.68
N SER A 81 24.84 -7.34 17.50
CA SER A 81 25.47 -7.52 16.20
C SER A 81 24.50 -8.14 15.18
N TYR A 82 23.77 -9.18 15.57
CA TYR A 82 22.79 -9.82 14.72
C TYR A 82 21.70 -8.84 14.25
N VAL A 83 21.06 -8.13 15.19
CA VAL A 83 19.93 -7.23 14.85
C VAL A 83 20.35 -5.93 14.19
N THR A 84 21.64 -5.55 14.23
CA THR A 84 22.12 -4.32 13.58
C THR A 84 22.85 -4.58 12.27
N GLN A 85 23.53 -5.73 12.13
CA GLN A 85 24.40 -6.00 10.99
C GLN A 85 23.77 -6.95 9.95
N THR A 86 22.80 -7.79 10.34
CA THR A 86 22.14 -8.69 9.39
C THR A 86 20.78 -8.14 8.92
N SER A 87 20.43 -8.38 7.67
CA SER A 87 19.13 -7.97 7.12
C SER A 87 17.98 -8.67 7.82
N LEU A 88 18.09 -9.99 8.06
CA LEU A 88 17.05 -10.76 8.73
C LEU A 88 16.88 -10.32 10.19
N GLY A 89 17.97 -10.07 10.93
CA GLY A 89 17.92 -9.59 12.30
C GLY A 89 17.22 -8.23 12.42
N ARG A 90 17.50 -7.30 11.50
CA ARG A 90 16.80 -6.01 11.43
C ARG A 90 15.30 -6.17 11.20
N LEU A 91 14.88 -7.06 10.29
CA LEU A 91 13.47 -7.30 9.99
C LEU A 91 12.73 -7.98 11.15
N GLN A 92 13.38 -8.92 11.84
CA GLN A 92 12.84 -9.51 13.07
C GLN A 92 12.74 -8.48 14.22
N LEU A 93 13.69 -7.53 14.31
CA LEU A 93 13.61 -6.44 15.26
C LEU A 93 12.43 -5.50 14.96
N ILE A 94 12.17 -5.19 13.67
CA ILE A 94 10.98 -4.44 13.24
C ILE A 94 9.70 -5.17 13.69
N GLN A 95 9.63 -6.50 13.56
CA GLN A 95 8.50 -7.29 14.05
C GLN A 95 8.30 -7.11 15.56
N VAL A 96 9.36 -7.27 16.35
CA VAL A 96 9.31 -7.12 17.81
C VAL A 96 8.83 -5.71 18.20
N PHE A 97 9.37 -4.66 17.55
CA PHE A 97 8.94 -3.27 17.81
C PHE A 97 7.47 -3.02 17.43
N ALA A 98 7.02 -3.55 16.30
CA ALA A 98 5.61 -3.43 15.90
C ALA A 98 4.68 -4.05 16.93
N ILE A 99 5.01 -5.26 17.44
CA ILE A 99 4.22 -5.93 18.47
C ILE A 99 4.26 -5.15 19.79
N LEU A 100 5.42 -4.62 20.19
CA LEU A 100 5.56 -3.80 21.41
C LEU A 100 4.73 -2.53 21.33
N ILE A 101 4.77 -1.81 20.19
CA ILE A 101 3.92 -0.64 19.96
C ILE A 101 2.44 -1.00 20.12
N LEU A 102 2.01 -2.11 19.50
CA LEU A 102 0.64 -2.58 19.64
C LEU A 102 0.30 -2.93 21.09
N LEU A 103 1.16 -3.63 21.80
CA LEU A 103 0.94 -4.05 23.18
C LEU A 103 0.79 -2.84 24.13
N ILE A 104 1.65 -1.83 23.96
CA ILE A 104 1.64 -0.59 24.77
C ILE A 104 0.38 0.23 24.50
N PHE A 105 0.06 0.46 23.23
CA PHE A 105 -0.97 1.43 22.84
C PHE A 105 -2.35 0.81 22.62
N PHE A 106 -2.49 -0.52 22.54
CA PHE A 106 -3.77 -1.16 22.20
C PHE A 106 -4.89 -0.80 23.18
N ARG A 107 -4.59 -0.72 24.49
CA ARG A 107 -5.60 -0.36 25.51
C ARG A 107 -6.17 1.05 25.32
N ALA A 108 -5.42 1.95 24.70
CA ALA A 108 -5.89 3.31 24.38
C ALA A 108 -6.80 3.36 23.14
N ILE A 109 -6.83 2.29 22.33
CA ILE A 109 -7.67 2.20 21.14
C ILE A 109 -9.13 2.00 21.55
N ARG A 110 -9.95 3.03 21.29
CA ARG A 110 -11.39 3.03 21.61
C ARG A 110 -12.29 3.08 20.38
N LYS A 111 -11.71 3.25 19.19
CA LYS A 111 -12.42 3.40 17.92
C LYS A 111 -12.01 2.31 16.94
N THR A 112 -12.93 1.95 16.06
CA THR A 112 -12.70 0.97 14.98
C THR A 112 -11.58 1.40 14.02
N GLY A 113 -11.45 2.71 13.74
CA GLY A 113 -10.33 3.26 12.97
C GLY A 113 -8.97 3.03 13.64
N GLY A 114 -8.89 3.07 14.97
CA GLY A 114 -7.67 2.71 15.70
C GLY A 114 -7.34 1.22 15.59
N ALA A 115 -8.34 0.33 15.56
CA ALA A 115 -8.13 -1.09 15.31
C ALA A 115 -7.65 -1.36 13.87
N LEU A 116 -8.13 -0.57 12.89
CA LEU A 116 -7.63 -0.64 11.51
C LEU A 116 -6.16 -0.22 11.43
N LEU A 117 -5.78 0.86 12.13
CA LEU A 117 -4.36 1.24 12.22
C LEU A 117 -3.52 0.13 12.88
N ALA A 118 -4.01 -0.48 13.97
CA ALA A 118 -3.36 -1.61 14.61
C ALA A 118 -3.23 -2.81 13.67
N TYR A 119 -4.23 -3.07 12.81
CA TYR A 119 -4.13 -4.08 11.75
C TYR A 119 -2.97 -3.80 10.80
N PHE A 120 -2.83 -2.56 10.29
CA PHE A 120 -1.72 -2.22 9.39
C PHE A 120 -0.35 -2.31 10.09
N VAL A 121 -0.24 -1.90 11.35
CA VAL A 121 1.00 -2.09 12.13
C VAL A 121 1.30 -3.58 12.29
N SER A 122 0.29 -4.43 12.54
CA SER A 122 0.48 -5.88 12.63
C SER A 122 0.87 -6.51 11.29
N VAL A 123 0.34 -6.00 10.16
CA VAL A 123 0.75 -6.41 8.81
C VAL A 123 2.24 -6.13 8.59
N ILE A 124 2.70 -4.92 8.91
CA ILE A 124 4.13 -4.55 8.79
C ILE A 124 4.99 -5.48 9.65
N GLY A 125 4.65 -5.66 10.93
CA GLY A 125 5.40 -6.54 11.82
C GLY A 125 5.41 -8.00 11.38
N PHE A 126 4.29 -8.50 10.86
CA PHE A 126 4.18 -9.89 10.42
C PHE A 126 4.87 -10.15 9.07
N ALA A 127 4.78 -9.20 8.14
CA ALA A 127 5.39 -9.32 6.82
C ALA A 127 6.91 -9.08 6.83
N ALA A 128 7.45 -8.29 7.77
CA ALA A 128 8.85 -7.92 7.78
C ALA A 128 9.82 -9.13 7.68
N PRO A 129 9.74 -10.17 8.51
CA PRO A 129 10.66 -11.31 8.39
C PRO A 129 10.49 -12.10 7.09
N LEU A 130 9.31 -12.06 6.44
CA LEU A 130 9.05 -12.78 5.20
C LEU A 130 9.85 -12.21 4.01
N LEU A 131 10.29 -10.96 4.09
CA LEU A 131 11.11 -10.31 3.06
C LEU A 131 12.49 -10.97 2.88
N GLN A 132 12.98 -11.71 3.86
CA GLN A 132 14.23 -12.48 3.83
C GLN A 132 13.97 -14.00 3.90
N SER A 133 12.83 -14.47 3.42
CA SER A 133 12.55 -15.90 3.35
C SER A 133 13.38 -16.57 2.23
N HIS A 134 13.61 -17.90 2.34
CA HIS A 134 14.31 -18.69 1.31
C HIS A 134 13.68 -18.59 -0.09
N THR A 135 12.42 -18.17 -0.18
CA THR A 135 11.74 -17.87 -1.44
C THR A 135 12.39 -16.69 -2.18
N SER A 136 13.21 -15.89 -1.48
CA SER A 136 13.94 -14.76 -2.06
C SER A 136 15.06 -15.16 -3.02
N GLN A 137 15.47 -16.42 -3.03
CA GLN A 137 16.54 -16.94 -3.91
C GLN A 137 16.01 -17.52 -5.23
N ALA A 138 14.68 -17.60 -5.39
CA ALA A 138 14.05 -18.09 -6.62
C ALA A 138 14.15 -17.08 -7.78
N ALA A 139 14.10 -17.58 -9.01
CA ALA A 139 13.92 -16.73 -10.19
C ALA A 139 12.63 -15.91 -10.06
N GLY A 140 12.68 -14.59 -10.38
CA GLY A 140 11.55 -13.70 -10.17
C GLY A 140 11.34 -13.32 -8.69
N HIS A 141 12.39 -12.89 -8.04
CA HIS A 141 12.43 -12.52 -6.61
C HIS A 141 11.25 -11.66 -6.14
N GLY A 142 10.94 -10.56 -6.84
CA GLY A 142 9.83 -9.67 -6.50
C GLY A 142 8.46 -10.35 -6.60
N LEU A 143 8.28 -11.20 -7.62
CA LEU A 143 7.05 -11.96 -7.81
C LEU A 143 6.88 -13.03 -6.71
N ALA A 144 7.96 -13.73 -6.34
CA ALA A 144 7.93 -14.79 -5.34
C ALA A 144 7.64 -14.26 -3.92
N ILE A 145 8.41 -13.25 -3.47
CA ILE A 145 8.22 -12.66 -2.13
C ILE A 145 6.89 -11.94 -2.02
N GLY A 146 6.55 -11.12 -3.00
CA GLY A 146 5.29 -10.38 -2.98
C GLY A 146 4.08 -11.31 -2.98
N SER A 147 4.11 -12.40 -3.77
CA SER A 147 3.06 -13.43 -3.74
C SER A 147 2.95 -14.08 -2.37
N LEU A 148 4.06 -14.42 -1.72
CA LEU A 148 4.07 -14.98 -0.36
C LEU A 148 3.42 -14.03 0.64
N ILE A 149 3.81 -12.75 0.64
CA ILE A 149 3.27 -11.74 1.57
C ILE A 149 1.77 -11.57 1.38
N ILE A 150 1.29 -11.41 0.14
CA ILE A 150 -0.14 -11.30 -0.17
C ILE A 150 -0.88 -12.55 0.28
N HIS A 151 -0.32 -13.75 -0.01
CA HIS A 151 -0.89 -15.04 0.37
C HIS A 151 -1.11 -15.14 1.87
N VAL A 152 -0.08 -14.84 2.64
CA VAL A 152 -0.09 -14.97 4.09
C VAL A 152 -1.03 -13.93 4.73
N ILE A 153 -1.02 -12.68 4.28
CA ILE A 153 -1.93 -11.64 4.78
C ILE A 153 -3.40 -11.99 4.47
N ALA A 154 -3.69 -12.43 3.25
CA ALA A 154 -5.04 -12.81 2.84
C ALA A 154 -5.57 -14.00 3.65
N LEU A 155 -4.76 -15.05 3.79
CA LEU A 155 -5.11 -16.23 4.58
C LEU A 155 -5.32 -15.89 6.06
N SER A 156 -4.44 -15.07 6.64
CA SER A 156 -4.53 -14.60 8.03
C SER A 156 -5.79 -13.77 8.28
N SER A 157 -6.11 -12.87 7.34
CA SER A 157 -7.32 -12.05 7.39
C SER A 157 -8.59 -12.90 7.36
N TRP A 158 -8.60 -13.94 6.51
CA TRP A 158 -9.71 -14.88 6.45
C TRP A 158 -9.82 -15.73 7.70
N ALA A 159 -8.74 -16.40 8.09
CA ALA A 159 -8.72 -17.29 9.26
C ALA A 159 -9.14 -16.56 10.55
N GLY A 160 -8.60 -15.38 10.80
CA GLY A 160 -8.98 -14.59 11.98
C GLY A 160 -10.42 -14.07 11.91
N SER A 161 -10.95 -13.81 10.71
CA SER A 161 -12.35 -13.41 10.55
C SER A 161 -13.31 -14.55 10.92
N VAL A 162 -13.00 -15.78 10.54
CA VAL A 162 -13.76 -16.97 10.94
C VAL A 162 -13.58 -17.24 12.43
N PHE A 163 -12.34 -17.15 12.93
CA PHE A 163 -12.04 -17.33 14.34
C PHE A 163 -12.78 -16.34 15.25
N SER A 164 -13.05 -15.12 14.75
CA SER A 164 -13.78 -14.09 15.48
C SER A 164 -15.20 -14.52 15.87
N PHE A 165 -15.82 -15.49 15.16
CA PHE A 165 -17.12 -16.04 15.52
C PHE A 165 -17.16 -16.69 16.89
N LEU A 166 -16.04 -17.17 17.42
CA LEU A 166 -15.97 -17.74 18.79
C LEU A 166 -16.22 -16.70 19.89
N PHE A 167 -16.07 -15.42 19.57
CA PHE A 167 -16.28 -14.31 20.52
C PHE A 167 -17.67 -13.67 20.36
N MET A 168 -18.51 -14.17 19.44
CA MET A 168 -19.81 -13.63 19.12
C MET A 168 -20.95 -14.57 19.58
N ASP A 169 -22.06 -13.97 20.00
CA ASP A 169 -23.32 -14.69 20.11
C ASP A 169 -23.93 -14.96 18.72
N THR A 170 -24.94 -15.81 18.67
CA THR A 170 -25.60 -16.23 17.42
C THR A 170 -26.20 -15.05 16.65
N GLN A 171 -26.75 -14.06 17.33
CA GLN A 171 -27.34 -12.88 16.71
C GLN A 171 -26.26 -12.03 16.03
N THR A 172 -25.16 -11.75 16.72
CA THR A 172 -24.01 -11.03 16.18
C THR A 172 -23.37 -11.77 15.01
N ARG A 173 -23.24 -13.13 15.08
CA ARG A 173 -22.75 -13.95 13.96
C ARG A 173 -23.61 -13.77 12.72
N GLY A 174 -24.96 -13.83 12.86
CA GLY A 174 -25.88 -13.62 11.74
C GLY A 174 -25.72 -12.24 11.09
N PHE A 175 -25.56 -11.21 11.92
CA PHE A 175 -25.34 -9.84 11.45
C PHE A 175 -24.01 -9.68 10.71
N THR A 176 -22.95 -10.32 11.16
CA THR A 176 -21.58 -10.16 10.64
C THR A 176 -21.24 -11.11 9.49
N LEU A 177 -22.03 -12.16 9.27
CA LEU A 177 -21.76 -13.22 8.27
C LEU A 177 -21.46 -12.67 6.86
N LYS A 178 -22.18 -11.63 6.41
CA LYS A 178 -21.91 -11.01 5.10
C LYS A 178 -20.55 -10.34 5.04
N ARG A 179 -20.07 -9.74 6.13
CA ARG A 179 -18.76 -9.07 6.20
C ARG A 179 -17.63 -10.10 6.17
N VAL A 180 -17.77 -11.16 6.97
CA VAL A 180 -16.83 -12.29 6.91
C VAL A 180 -16.82 -12.91 5.50
N GLY A 181 -17.98 -13.07 4.87
CA GLY A 181 -18.08 -13.56 3.49
C GLY A 181 -17.36 -12.67 2.47
N VAL A 182 -17.37 -11.34 2.63
CA VAL A 182 -16.62 -10.43 1.75
C VAL A 182 -15.13 -10.64 1.93
N ILE A 183 -14.63 -10.70 3.18
CA ILE A 183 -13.21 -10.95 3.47
C ILE A 183 -12.82 -12.32 2.89
N ALA A 184 -13.59 -13.37 3.18
CA ALA A 184 -13.31 -14.73 2.70
C ALA A 184 -13.21 -14.81 1.19
N ASN A 185 -14.15 -14.20 0.44
CA ASN A 185 -14.16 -14.24 -1.02
C ASN A 185 -12.93 -13.57 -1.63
N TRP A 186 -12.54 -12.38 -1.14
CA TRP A 186 -11.32 -11.70 -1.59
C TRP A 186 -10.06 -12.45 -1.20
N SER A 187 -10.04 -13.01 0.01
CA SER A 187 -8.91 -13.81 0.51
C SER A 187 -8.73 -15.10 -0.27
N VAL A 188 -9.82 -15.84 -0.57
CA VAL A 188 -9.75 -17.05 -1.40
C VAL A 188 -9.19 -16.74 -2.78
N LEU A 189 -9.68 -15.67 -3.43
CA LEU A 189 -9.17 -15.26 -4.74
C LEU A 189 -7.66 -14.95 -4.67
N ALA A 190 -7.25 -14.15 -3.69
CA ALA A 190 -5.85 -13.82 -3.49
C ALA A 190 -4.99 -15.06 -3.19
N VAL A 191 -5.45 -15.95 -2.29
CA VAL A 191 -4.75 -17.19 -1.91
C VAL A 191 -4.59 -18.14 -3.09
N VAL A 192 -5.63 -18.29 -3.94
CA VAL A 192 -5.55 -19.14 -5.13
C VAL A 192 -4.56 -18.58 -6.15
N ILE A 193 -4.64 -17.29 -6.47
CA ILE A 193 -3.73 -16.66 -7.44
C ILE A 193 -2.29 -16.76 -6.92
N THR A 194 -2.02 -16.26 -5.72
CA THR A 194 -0.66 -16.19 -5.18
C THR A 194 -0.08 -17.57 -4.86
N GLY A 195 -0.92 -18.51 -4.40
CA GLY A 195 -0.52 -19.89 -4.14
C GLY A 195 -0.15 -20.63 -5.43
N SER A 196 -0.92 -20.44 -6.50
CA SER A 196 -0.60 -20.98 -7.82
C SER A 196 0.68 -20.38 -8.39
N THR A 197 0.85 -19.06 -8.29
CA THR A 197 2.08 -18.36 -8.71
C THR A 197 3.29 -18.91 -7.95
N SER A 198 3.24 -19.00 -6.62
CA SER A 198 4.34 -19.52 -5.80
C SER A 198 4.64 -21.01 -6.11
N ALA A 199 3.62 -21.81 -6.39
CA ALA A 199 3.80 -23.21 -6.75
C ALA A 199 4.49 -23.35 -8.12
N ILE A 200 4.07 -22.58 -9.13
CA ILE A 200 4.65 -22.60 -10.47
C ILE A 200 6.10 -22.09 -10.45
N LEU A 201 6.37 -21.00 -9.73
CA LEU A 201 7.73 -20.45 -9.60
C LEU A 201 8.70 -21.44 -8.94
N ARG A 202 8.19 -22.29 -8.04
CA ARG A 202 9.05 -23.22 -7.30
C ARG A 202 9.20 -24.60 -7.96
N LEU A 203 8.15 -25.11 -8.58
CA LEU A 203 8.13 -26.46 -9.19
C LEU A 203 8.31 -26.44 -10.70
N GLY A 204 8.12 -25.28 -11.35
CA GLY A 204 8.15 -25.20 -12.80
C GLY A 204 7.16 -26.15 -13.47
N TYR A 205 7.53 -26.62 -14.67
CA TYR A 205 6.79 -27.63 -15.43
C TYR A 205 7.58 -28.97 -15.40
N SER A 206 7.92 -29.44 -14.19
CA SER A 206 8.76 -30.60 -13.95
C SER A 206 7.97 -31.75 -13.29
N SER A 207 8.62 -32.90 -13.12
CA SER A 207 8.09 -34.03 -12.35
C SER A 207 8.04 -33.78 -10.83
N ASP A 208 8.58 -32.67 -10.36
CA ASP A 208 8.67 -32.31 -8.93
C ASP A 208 7.31 -32.06 -8.28
N TRP A 209 6.25 -31.93 -9.08
CA TRP A 209 4.89 -31.96 -8.61
C TRP A 209 4.51 -33.24 -7.85
N PHE A 210 5.22 -34.35 -8.11
CA PHE A 210 5.07 -35.63 -7.38
C PHE A 210 6.03 -35.77 -6.19
N SER A 211 6.87 -34.76 -5.91
CA SER A 211 7.69 -34.71 -4.72
C SER A 211 6.83 -34.52 -3.44
N THR A 212 7.45 -34.70 -2.27
CA THR A 212 6.79 -34.41 -0.97
C THR A 212 6.25 -32.98 -0.93
N TYR A 213 6.98 -32.02 -1.48
CA TYR A 213 6.55 -30.63 -1.56
C TYR A 213 5.30 -30.46 -2.45
N GLY A 214 5.30 -31.04 -3.64
CA GLY A 214 4.16 -30.99 -4.56
C GLY A 214 2.92 -31.69 -3.99
N LEU A 215 3.09 -32.85 -3.36
CA LEU A 215 2.00 -33.56 -2.67
C LEU A 215 1.39 -32.72 -1.52
N MET A 216 2.19 -31.97 -0.78
CA MET A 216 1.69 -31.07 0.24
C MET A 216 0.88 -29.90 -0.38
N ILE A 217 1.25 -29.40 -1.56
CA ILE A 217 0.44 -28.41 -2.29
C ILE A 217 -0.91 -29.01 -2.67
N PHE A 218 -0.96 -30.21 -3.24
CA PHE A 218 -2.22 -30.91 -3.56
C PHE A 218 -3.09 -31.11 -2.30
N ALA A 219 -2.49 -31.50 -1.17
CA ALA A 219 -3.21 -31.62 0.09
C ALA A 219 -3.82 -30.27 0.54
N LYS A 220 -3.08 -29.14 0.40
CA LYS A 220 -3.62 -27.79 0.69
C LYS A 220 -4.79 -27.43 -0.23
N VAL A 221 -4.75 -27.77 -1.51
CA VAL A 221 -5.84 -27.53 -2.45
C VAL A 221 -7.08 -28.34 -2.06
N LEU A 222 -6.92 -29.61 -1.69
CA LEU A 222 -8.03 -30.44 -1.20
C LEU A 222 -8.64 -29.87 0.09
N ILE A 223 -7.81 -29.45 1.05
CA ILE A 223 -8.29 -28.82 2.29
C ILE A 223 -9.02 -27.51 1.97
N LEU A 224 -8.56 -26.71 1.01
CA LEU A 224 -9.23 -25.48 0.58
C LEU A 224 -10.63 -25.79 0.02
N GLY A 225 -10.78 -26.86 -0.78
CA GLY A 225 -12.07 -27.35 -1.26
C GLY A 225 -13.00 -27.76 -0.11
N LEU A 226 -12.46 -28.46 0.90
CA LEU A 226 -13.20 -28.84 2.09
C LEU A 226 -13.64 -27.62 2.92
N ILE A 227 -12.76 -26.62 3.09
CA ILE A 227 -13.11 -25.36 3.75
C ILE A 227 -14.26 -24.67 3.00
N ALA A 228 -14.21 -24.59 1.68
CA ALA A 228 -15.27 -23.99 0.87
C ALA A 228 -16.63 -24.70 1.08
N PHE A 229 -16.62 -26.03 1.19
CA PHE A 229 -17.82 -26.83 1.51
C PHE A 229 -18.36 -26.54 2.91
N VAL A 230 -17.49 -26.51 3.93
CA VAL A 230 -17.86 -26.20 5.33
C VAL A 230 -18.38 -24.76 5.44
N SER A 231 -17.73 -23.80 4.80
CA SER A 231 -18.17 -22.39 4.76
C SER A 231 -19.58 -22.24 4.14
N LYS A 232 -19.92 -23.06 3.12
CA LYS A 232 -21.28 -23.10 2.57
C LYS A 232 -22.30 -23.61 3.61
N ARG A 233 -21.94 -24.64 4.38
CA ARG A 233 -22.78 -25.17 5.47
C ARG A 233 -23.00 -24.13 6.58
N ILE A 234 -21.97 -23.41 7.01
CA ILE A 234 -22.08 -22.33 8.01
C ILE A 234 -22.99 -21.20 7.51
N ARG A 235 -22.93 -20.85 6.23
CA ARG A 235 -23.85 -19.87 5.65
C ARG A 235 -25.30 -20.31 5.67
N GLY A 236 -25.57 -21.61 5.60
CA GLY A 236 -26.90 -22.19 5.75
C GLY A 236 -27.38 -22.26 7.19
N ASN A 237 -26.46 -22.48 8.16
CA ASN A 237 -26.76 -22.57 9.59
C ASN A 237 -25.62 -21.99 10.44
N ILE A 238 -25.69 -20.70 10.74
CA ILE A 238 -24.68 -19.97 11.53
C ILE A 238 -24.60 -20.42 13.00
N SER A 239 -25.60 -21.14 13.48
CA SER A 239 -25.62 -21.69 14.84
C SER A 239 -24.83 -23.01 14.97
N ASP A 240 -24.37 -23.60 13.86
CA ASP A 240 -23.58 -24.84 13.87
C ASP A 240 -22.15 -24.59 14.36
N GLU A 241 -21.98 -24.57 15.68
CA GLU A 241 -20.66 -24.35 16.31
C GLU A 241 -19.63 -25.44 15.93
N ARG A 242 -20.09 -26.67 15.63
CA ARG A 242 -19.19 -27.74 15.21
C ARG A 242 -18.59 -27.44 13.84
N ALA A 243 -19.42 -26.95 12.92
CA ALA A 243 -18.93 -26.54 11.60
C ALA A 243 -17.95 -25.36 11.69
N ILE A 244 -18.23 -24.36 12.55
CA ILE A 244 -17.32 -23.22 12.78
C ILE A 244 -15.98 -23.70 13.34
N LYS A 245 -15.99 -24.53 14.40
CA LYS A 245 -14.77 -25.08 15.00
C LYS A 245 -13.98 -25.93 14.00
N PHE A 246 -14.67 -26.70 13.17
CA PHE A 246 -14.05 -27.53 12.15
C PHE A 246 -13.38 -26.66 11.05
N GLU A 247 -14.04 -25.58 10.57
CA GLU A 247 -13.43 -24.64 9.62
C GLU A 247 -12.18 -23.98 10.20
N ILE A 248 -12.22 -23.56 11.47
CA ILE A 248 -11.07 -23.00 12.19
C ILE A 248 -9.91 -24.00 12.24
N THR A 249 -10.20 -25.27 12.56
CA THR A 249 -9.18 -26.33 12.59
C THR A 249 -8.52 -26.52 11.23
N LEU A 250 -9.31 -26.57 10.15
CA LEU A 250 -8.80 -26.69 8.78
C LEU A 250 -7.91 -25.48 8.38
N LEU A 251 -8.34 -24.26 8.70
CA LEU A 251 -7.55 -23.04 8.46
C LEU A 251 -6.24 -23.06 9.25
N THR A 252 -6.26 -23.49 10.50
CA THR A 252 -5.05 -23.65 11.33
C THR A 252 -4.09 -24.69 10.73
N ILE A 253 -4.61 -25.81 10.24
CA ILE A 253 -3.80 -26.84 9.55
C ILE A 253 -3.14 -26.25 8.31
N VAL A 254 -3.89 -25.52 7.46
CA VAL A 254 -3.34 -24.91 6.23
C VAL A 254 -2.25 -23.90 6.53
N ILE A 255 -2.41 -23.06 7.57
CA ILE A 255 -1.37 -22.11 8.01
C ILE A 255 -0.14 -22.86 8.50
N SER A 256 -0.33 -23.91 9.31
CA SER A 256 0.78 -24.74 9.81
C SER A 256 1.53 -25.46 8.68
N MET A 257 0.80 -26.00 7.70
CA MET A 257 1.40 -26.58 6.49
C MET A 257 2.19 -25.52 5.69
N GLY A 258 1.72 -24.26 5.66
CA GLY A 258 2.46 -23.16 5.04
C GLY A 258 3.79 -22.90 5.73
N ALA A 259 3.78 -22.81 7.06
CA ALA A 259 4.99 -22.64 7.86
C ALA A 259 5.96 -23.83 7.73
N LEU A 260 5.44 -25.04 7.55
CA LEU A 260 6.27 -26.22 7.29
C LEU A 260 6.88 -26.17 5.88
N LEU A 261 6.08 -25.84 4.86
CA LEU A 261 6.55 -25.75 3.47
C LEU A 261 7.66 -24.71 3.28
N SER A 262 7.65 -23.61 4.07
CA SER A 262 8.70 -22.58 3.98
C SER A 262 10.09 -23.09 4.43
N ARG A 263 10.17 -24.26 5.04
CA ARG A 263 11.42 -24.89 5.50
C ARG A 263 11.99 -25.94 4.57
N PHE A 264 11.21 -26.34 3.57
CA PHE A 264 11.77 -27.22 2.56
C PHE A 264 12.83 -26.46 1.74
N THR A 265 14.01 -27.04 1.63
CA THR A 265 15.06 -26.53 0.76
C THR A 265 14.52 -26.41 -0.67
N PRO A 266 14.91 -25.37 -1.40
CA PRO A 266 14.65 -25.31 -2.84
C PRO A 266 15.15 -26.59 -3.49
N ILE A 267 14.44 -27.10 -4.50
CA ILE A 267 14.94 -28.17 -5.35
C ILE A 267 16.20 -27.61 -5.97
N GLU A 268 17.33 -28.32 -5.80
CA GLU A 268 18.62 -27.88 -6.29
C GLU A 268 18.51 -27.64 -7.81
N GLU A 269 18.59 -26.37 -8.23
CA GLU A 269 18.94 -26.09 -9.61
C GLU A 269 20.35 -26.63 -9.79
N SER A 270 20.49 -27.66 -10.63
CA SER A 270 21.78 -28.21 -11.03
C SER A 270 22.66 -27.07 -11.58
N GLU A 271 23.79 -26.79 -10.90
CA GLU A 271 24.71 -25.70 -11.17
C GLU A 271 24.19 -24.29 -10.77
N TYR A 272 24.17 -23.99 -9.48
CA TYR A 272 24.11 -22.61 -8.99
C TYR A 272 25.38 -21.88 -9.45
N GLN A 273 25.32 -21.20 -10.59
CA GLN A 273 26.33 -20.20 -10.94
C GLN A 273 26.10 -18.98 -10.06
N TYR A 274 27.08 -18.65 -9.22
CA TYR A 274 27.07 -17.44 -8.40
C TYR A 274 26.91 -16.24 -9.32
N ASP A 275 25.76 -15.54 -9.19
CA ASP A 275 25.48 -14.27 -9.85
C ASP A 275 25.38 -13.18 -8.77
N ARG A 276 26.44 -12.38 -8.66
CA ARG A 276 26.54 -11.29 -7.70
C ARG A 276 25.40 -10.29 -7.84
N VAL A 277 24.98 -9.99 -9.06
CA VAL A 277 23.91 -9.03 -9.34
C VAL A 277 22.58 -9.58 -8.85
N ARG A 278 22.30 -10.86 -9.16
CA ARG A 278 21.09 -11.53 -8.68
C ARG A 278 21.04 -11.61 -7.15
N GLU A 279 22.18 -11.75 -6.48
CA GLU A 279 22.24 -11.73 -5.02
C GLU A 279 21.96 -10.34 -4.45
N LEU A 280 22.43 -9.27 -5.10
CA LEU A 280 22.24 -7.90 -4.67
C LEU A 280 20.82 -7.38 -4.88
N VAL A 281 20.24 -7.61 -6.06
CA VAL A 281 18.96 -7.01 -6.50
C VAL A 281 17.84 -8.02 -6.77
N GLY A 282 18.11 -9.32 -6.66
CA GLY A 282 17.13 -10.40 -6.82
C GLY A 282 16.84 -10.80 -8.27
N ILE A 283 17.43 -10.12 -9.27
CA ILE A 283 17.25 -10.39 -10.69
C ILE A 283 18.61 -10.39 -11.41
N PRO A 284 18.78 -11.17 -12.48
CA PRO A 284 20.03 -11.19 -13.23
C PRO A 284 20.24 -9.85 -13.97
N MET A 285 21.51 -9.57 -14.34
CA MET A 285 21.84 -8.40 -15.13
C MET A 285 21.10 -8.43 -16.48
N PRO A 286 20.25 -7.44 -16.77
CA PRO A 286 19.59 -7.35 -18.07
C PRO A 286 20.61 -6.98 -19.16
N ALA A 287 20.33 -7.37 -20.39
CA ALA A 287 21.13 -6.93 -21.52
C ALA A 287 20.98 -5.43 -21.74
N GLU A 288 21.89 -4.80 -22.49
CA GLU A 288 21.90 -3.36 -22.76
C GLU A 288 20.51 -2.83 -23.16
N PRO A 289 20.02 -1.75 -22.54
CA PRO A 289 18.71 -1.19 -22.82
C PRO A 289 18.62 -0.69 -24.26
N ASN A 290 17.54 -1.04 -24.93
CA ASN A 290 17.13 -0.50 -26.20
C ASN A 290 15.64 -0.21 -26.19
N ILE A 291 15.13 0.48 -27.22
CA ILE A 291 13.73 0.91 -27.24
C ILE A 291 12.75 -0.26 -27.13
N TRP A 292 13.04 -1.41 -27.73
CA TRP A 292 12.18 -2.58 -27.66
C TRP A 292 12.15 -3.18 -26.26
N ARG A 293 13.29 -3.29 -25.60
CA ARG A 293 13.40 -3.80 -24.24
C ARG A 293 12.72 -2.86 -23.25
N LEU A 294 12.91 -1.56 -23.40
CA LEU A 294 12.21 -0.57 -22.55
C LEU A 294 10.70 -0.68 -22.65
N PHE A 295 10.15 -1.03 -23.84
CA PHE A 295 8.70 -1.14 -24.00
C PHE A 295 8.14 -2.53 -23.69
N PHE A 296 8.88 -3.60 -23.89
CA PHE A 296 8.32 -4.96 -23.86
C PHE A 296 8.90 -5.88 -22.78
N GLU A 297 10.06 -5.56 -22.19
CA GLU A 297 10.52 -6.30 -21.02
C GLU A 297 9.64 -6.01 -19.81
N TYR A 298 9.45 -7.05 -18.99
CA TYR A 298 8.55 -6.97 -17.84
C TYR A 298 9.06 -7.85 -16.72
N GLU A 299 9.37 -7.25 -15.56
CA GLU A 299 9.76 -7.94 -14.33
C GLU A 299 8.74 -7.64 -13.25
N ALA A 300 7.86 -8.59 -12.98
CA ALA A 300 6.71 -8.37 -12.10
C ALA A 300 7.12 -8.26 -10.63
N ASP A 301 6.76 -7.15 -9.98
CA ASP A 301 6.68 -7.05 -8.52
C ASP A 301 5.27 -7.39 -8.06
N ALA A 302 5.08 -8.51 -7.36
CA ALA A 302 3.75 -8.97 -6.98
C ALA A 302 3.05 -8.05 -5.97
N LEU A 303 3.77 -7.35 -5.09
CA LEU A 303 3.16 -6.41 -4.13
C LEU A 303 2.59 -5.20 -4.87
N MET A 304 3.37 -4.63 -5.79
CA MET A 304 2.91 -3.51 -6.59
C MET A 304 1.79 -3.94 -7.52
N LEU A 305 2.00 -4.99 -8.33
CA LEU A 305 0.99 -5.51 -9.26
C LEU A 305 -0.30 -5.90 -8.54
N GLY A 306 -0.21 -6.62 -7.42
CA GLY A 306 -1.37 -7.00 -6.61
C GLY A 306 -2.13 -5.79 -6.07
N THR A 307 -1.41 -4.74 -5.63
CA THR A 307 -2.01 -3.47 -5.20
C THR A 307 -2.72 -2.77 -6.35
N LEU A 308 -2.10 -2.68 -7.52
CA LEU A 308 -2.69 -2.06 -8.71
C LEU A 308 -3.93 -2.81 -9.18
N VAL A 309 -3.88 -4.15 -9.22
CA VAL A 309 -5.04 -5.01 -9.56
C VAL A 309 -6.18 -4.80 -8.56
N PHE A 310 -5.87 -4.78 -7.26
CA PHE A 310 -6.89 -4.57 -6.21
C PHE A 310 -7.55 -3.19 -6.31
N VAL A 311 -6.76 -2.12 -6.44
CA VAL A 311 -7.27 -0.74 -6.58
C VAL A 311 -8.08 -0.60 -7.87
N THR A 312 -7.63 -1.21 -8.98
CA THR A 312 -8.36 -1.24 -10.26
C THR A 312 -9.70 -1.96 -10.13
N ALA A 313 -9.73 -3.12 -9.47
CA ALA A 313 -10.97 -3.86 -9.23
C ALA A 313 -11.97 -3.07 -8.38
N LEU A 314 -11.49 -2.34 -7.35
CA LEU A 314 -12.34 -1.45 -6.55
C LEU A 314 -12.87 -0.28 -7.36
N TYR A 315 -12.04 0.35 -8.20
CA TYR A 315 -12.46 1.46 -9.06
C TYR A 315 -13.51 1.01 -10.08
N ILE A 316 -13.27 -0.09 -10.80
CA ILE A 316 -14.22 -0.65 -11.76
C ILE A 316 -15.53 -1.02 -11.06
N ARG A 317 -15.47 -1.68 -9.91
CA ARG A 317 -16.66 -2.00 -9.11
C ARG A 317 -17.45 -0.75 -8.73
N GLY A 318 -16.75 0.33 -8.35
CA GLY A 318 -17.38 1.63 -8.07
C GLY A 318 -18.11 2.18 -9.30
N VAL A 319 -17.44 2.23 -10.44
CA VAL A 319 -18.04 2.71 -11.71
C VAL A 319 -19.26 1.87 -12.11
N VAL A 320 -19.14 0.54 -12.08
CA VAL A 320 -20.24 -0.38 -12.39
C VAL A 320 -21.43 -0.17 -11.46
N ASN A 321 -21.20 0.02 -10.16
CA ASN A 321 -22.25 0.29 -9.20
C ASN A 321 -22.99 1.60 -9.49
N LEU A 322 -22.27 2.66 -9.87
CA LEU A 322 -22.86 3.94 -10.27
C LEU A 322 -23.73 3.81 -11.51
N VAL A 323 -23.18 3.20 -12.56
CA VAL A 323 -23.89 3.02 -13.83
C VAL A 323 -25.15 2.17 -13.66
N ARG A 324 -25.09 1.10 -12.86
CA ARG A 324 -26.26 0.25 -12.54
C ARG A 324 -27.35 0.98 -11.77
N ARG A 325 -27.02 2.05 -11.06
CA ARG A 325 -28.01 2.92 -10.38
C ARG A 325 -28.57 4.00 -11.29
N GLY A 326 -28.15 4.09 -12.55
CA GLY A 326 -28.52 5.14 -13.49
C GLY A 326 -27.73 6.45 -13.33
N ASP A 327 -26.73 6.48 -12.45
CA ASP A 327 -25.88 7.64 -12.24
C ASP A 327 -24.88 7.81 -13.38
N LYS A 328 -24.63 9.06 -13.79
CA LYS A 328 -23.63 9.36 -14.82
C LYS A 328 -22.22 9.42 -14.20
N TRP A 329 -21.27 8.74 -14.85
CA TRP A 329 -19.84 8.86 -14.58
C TRP A 329 -19.10 9.23 -15.89
N PRO A 330 -18.31 10.32 -15.92
CA PRO A 330 -17.60 10.74 -17.12
C PRO A 330 -16.59 9.69 -17.57
N VAL A 331 -16.65 9.24 -18.81
CA VAL A 331 -15.72 8.25 -19.40
C VAL A 331 -14.27 8.72 -19.30
N GLY A 332 -14.01 10.02 -19.50
CA GLY A 332 -12.67 10.60 -19.37
C GLY A 332 -12.00 10.35 -18.01
N ARG A 333 -12.77 10.24 -16.91
CA ARG A 333 -12.23 9.87 -15.60
C ARG A 333 -11.74 8.44 -15.56
N THR A 334 -12.48 7.51 -16.16
CA THR A 334 -12.10 6.10 -16.25
C THR A 334 -10.87 5.92 -17.14
N VAL A 335 -10.80 6.63 -18.25
CA VAL A 335 -9.62 6.64 -19.14
C VAL A 335 -8.41 7.20 -18.40
N SER A 336 -8.58 8.32 -17.69
CA SER A 336 -7.51 8.91 -16.87
C SER A 336 -7.02 7.93 -15.81
N PHE A 337 -7.92 7.23 -15.12
CA PHE A 337 -7.55 6.18 -14.17
C PHE A 337 -6.71 5.07 -14.84
N ALA A 338 -7.17 4.57 -15.98
CA ALA A 338 -6.46 3.50 -16.71
C ALA A 338 -5.05 3.95 -17.12
N ILE A 339 -4.90 5.17 -17.65
CA ILE A 339 -3.58 5.73 -18.01
C ILE A 339 -2.69 5.81 -16.76
N GLY A 340 -3.19 6.36 -15.65
CA GLY A 340 -2.40 6.50 -14.42
C GLY A 340 -1.93 5.16 -13.87
N ILE A 341 -2.80 4.16 -13.82
CA ILE A 341 -2.44 2.79 -13.36
C ILE A 341 -1.42 2.14 -14.31
N SER A 342 -1.61 2.27 -15.64
CA SER A 342 -0.67 1.71 -16.62
C SER A 342 0.72 2.36 -16.53
N LEU A 343 0.77 3.67 -16.26
CA LEU A 343 2.05 4.38 -16.05
C LEU A 343 2.75 3.92 -14.77
N ILE A 344 2.01 3.67 -13.69
CA ILE A 344 2.59 3.13 -12.45
C ILE A 344 3.14 1.73 -12.71
N ASP A 345 2.37 0.84 -13.34
CA ASP A 345 2.79 -0.52 -13.66
C ASP A 345 4.04 -0.52 -14.56
N TYR A 346 4.04 0.28 -15.63
CA TYR A 346 5.18 0.41 -16.53
C TYR A 346 6.45 0.90 -15.83
N SER A 347 6.31 1.82 -14.87
CA SER A 347 7.45 2.39 -14.14
C SER A 347 7.93 1.55 -12.95
N THR A 348 7.18 0.51 -12.56
CA THR A 348 7.53 -0.36 -11.44
C THR A 348 7.83 -1.79 -11.86
N SER A 349 7.14 -2.32 -12.87
CA SER A 349 7.24 -3.70 -13.34
C SER A 349 7.60 -3.81 -14.83
N GLY A 350 7.29 -2.79 -15.65
CA GLY A 350 7.66 -2.76 -17.06
C GLY A 350 9.15 -2.55 -17.28
N GLY A 351 9.58 -2.48 -18.55
CA GLY A 351 10.99 -2.30 -18.90
C GLY A 351 11.62 -1.07 -18.25
N LEU A 352 10.85 0.03 -18.10
CA LEU A 352 11.35 1.20 -17.38
C LEU A 352 11.63 0.87 -15.91
N GLY A 353 10.72 0.14 -15.23
CA GLY A 353 10.91 -0.32 -13.86
C GLY A 353 12.13 -1.24 -13.72
N LEU A 354 12.31 -2.18 -14.63
CA LEU A 354 13.47 -3.08 -14.68
C LEU A 354 14.78 -2.28 -14.78
N TYR A 355 14.92 -1.43 -15.80
CA TYR A 355 16.16 -0.66 -16.01
C TYR A 355 16.41 0.42 -14.96
N SER A 356 15.38 0.86 -14.23
CA SER A 356 15.52 1.80 -13.13
C SER A 356 16.38 1.28 -11.97
N ILE A 357 16.47 -0.05 -11.82
CA ILE A 357 17.32 -0.70 -10.81
C ILE A 357 18.78 -0.61 -11.21
N PHE A 358 19.09 -0.63 -12.50
CA PHE A 358 20.44 -0.77 -13.02
C PHE A 358 21.09 0.53 -13.49
N SER A 359 20.32 1.61 -13.71
CA SER A 359 20.84 2.86 -14.26
C SER A 359 20.11 4.06 -13.67
N PHE A 360 20.89 5.06 -13.24
CA PHE A 360 20.37 6.25 -12.62
C PHE A 360 19.47 7.09 -13.55
N GLN A 361 19.78 7.17 -14.84
CA GLN A 361 18.91 7.89 -15.80
C GLN A 361 17.53 7.25 -15.91
N TYR A 362 17.41 5.92 -16.00
CA TYR A 362 16.10 5.25 -16.04
C TYR A 362 15.38 5.30 -14.69
N HIS A 363 16.13 5.24 -13.59
CA HIS A 363 15.63 5.47 -12.26
C HIS A 363 14.96 6.84 -12.14
N MET A 364 15.62 7.88 -12.63
CA MET A 364 15.08 9.23 -12.59
C MET A 364 13.84 9.35 -13.48
N ILE A 365 13.81 8.74 -14.68
CA ILE A 365 12.62 8.71 -15.54
C ILE A 365 11.45 8.04 -14.80
N ALA A 366 11.69 6.84 -14.21
CA ALA A 366 10.65 6.11 -13.49
C ALA A 366 10.08 6.94 -12.35
N HIS A 367 10.93 7.60 -11.55
CA HIS A 367 10.49 8.41 -10.42
C HIS A 367 9.75 9.68 -10.86
N MET A 368 10.11 10.31 -11.96
CA MET A 368 9.36 11.44 -12.51
C MET A 368 7.97 10.99 -12.99
N VAL A 369 7.88 9.82 -13.63
CA VAL A 369 6.57 9.27 -13.99
C VAL A 369 5.73 8.97 -12.76
N LEU A 370 6.31 8.33 -11.73
CA LEU A 370 5.62 7.93 -10.51
C LEU A 370 5.20 9.11 -9.63
N SER A 371 6.02 10.16 -9.56
CA SER A 371 5.75 11.32 -8.69
C SER A 371 4.92 12.41 -9.35
N MET A 372 4.96 12.53 -10.68
CA MET A 372 4.35 13.66 -11.39
C MET A 372 3.29 13.22 -12.39
N ILE A 373 3.65 12.39 -13.37
CA ILE A 373 2.76 12.13 -14.50
C ILE A 373 1.60 11.23 -14.09
N ALA A 374 1.89 10.06 -13.52
CA ALA A 374 0.85 9.12 -13.11
C ALA A 374 -0.09 9.69 -12.04
N PRO A 375 0.38 10.40 -10.99
CA PRO A 375 -0.49 11.04 -10.01
C PRO A 375 -1.47 12.06 -10.59
N ILE A 376 -1.07 12.85 -11.58
CA ILE A 376 -1.99 13.76 -12.26
C ILE A 376 -3.17 13.00 -12.84
N PHE A 377 -2.93 11.91 -13.57
CA PHE A 377 -3.98 11.09 -14.18
C PHE A 377 -4.87 10.43 -13.12
N ILE A 378 -4.29 9.93 -12.02
CA ILE A 378 -5.08 9.35 -10.92
C ILE A 378 -5.95 10.40 -10.24
N VAL A 379 -5.43 11.60 -9.94
CA VAL A 379 -6.21 12.69 -9.33
C VAL A 379 -7.33 13.16 -10.27
N LEU A 380 -7.07 13.27 -11.57
CA LEU A 380 -8.09 13.62 -12.58
C LEU A 380 -9.21 12.57 -12.69
N SER A 381 -8.95 11.33 -12.30
CA SER A 381 -9.97 10.27 -12.27
C SER A 381 -10.97 10.40 -11.12
N ALA A 382 -10.71 11.28 -10.15
CA ALA A 382 -11.54 11.56 -8.97
C ALA A 382 -11.91 10.29 -8.15
N PRO A 383 -10.94 9.49 -7.68
CA PRO A 383 -11.19 8.23 -7.00
C PRO A 383 -11.88 8.41 -5.64
N ILE A 384 -11.60 9.49 -4.90
CA ILE A 384 -12.24 9.78 -3.62
C ILE A 384 -13.73 10.10 -3.84
N THR A 385 -14.06 10.90 -4.85
CA THR A 385 -15.45 11.17 -5.22
C THR A 385 -16.20 9.89 -5.62
N LEU A 386 -15.56 9.00 -6.39
CA LEU A 386 -16.13 7.69 -6.74
C LEU A 386 -16.40 6.87 -5.48
N ALA A 387 -15.42 6.77 -4.59
CA ALA A 387 -15.53 6.03 -3.33
C ALA A 387 -16.66 6.59 -2.45
N LEU A 388 -16.74 7.89 -2.25
CA LEU A 388 -17.82 8.54 -1.47
C LEU A 388 -19.22 8.32 -2.05
N ARG A 389 -19.35 8.16 -3.39
CA ARG A 389 -20.63 7.89 -4.05
C ARG A 389 -21.02 6.41 -4.03
N THR A 390 -20.08 5.49 -3.87
CA THR A 390 -20.31 4.04 -4.08
C THR A 390 -20.08 3.17 -2.86
N LEU A 391 -19.29 3.63 -1.90
CA LEU A 391 -19.06 2.88 -0.66
C LEU A 391 -20.34 2.77 0.17
N PRO A 392 -20.54 1.60 0.81
CA PRO A 392 -21.73 1.37 1.63
C PRO A 392 -21.76 2.30 2.85
N ILE A 393 -22.93 2.83 3.12
CA ILE A 393 -23.27 3.48 4.36
C ILE A 393 -23.46 2.38 5.43
N GLY A 394 -23.31 2.71 6.70
CA GLY A 394 -23.63 1.81 7.80
C GLY A 394 -25.04 1.24 7.72
N ARG A 395 -25.26 0.05 8.26
CA ARG A 395 -26.56 -0.63 8.23
C ARG A 395 -27.60 -0.03 9.18
N SER A 396 -27.15 0.70 10.19
CA SER A 396 -28.00 1.48 11.09
C SER A 396 -27.60 2.96 11.03
N LYS A 397 -28.47 3.84 11.53
CA LYS A 397 -28.16 5.29 11.63
C LYS A 397 -26.94 5.58 12.51
N GLU A 398 -26.62 4.66 13.42
CA GLU A 398 -25.51 4.78 14.36
C GLU A 398 -24.20 4.24 13.78
N GLU A 399 -24.26 3.31 12.82
CA GLU A 399 -23.10 2.68 12.21
C GLU A 399 -22.57 3.55 11.05
N ARG A 400 -21.32 3.99 11.13
CA ARG A 400 -20.70 4.85 10.09
C ARG A 400 -20.43 4.13 8.79
N GLY A 401 -20.06 2.84 8.84
CA GLY A 401 -19.64 2.07 7.69
C GLY A 401 -18.34 2.58 7.05
N ILE A 402 -17.90 1.95 5.96
CA ILE A 402 -16.64 2.28 5.27
C ILE A 402 -16.66 3.71 4.71
N ARG A 403 -17.81 4.16 4.21
CA ARG A 403 -17.97 5.54 3.71
C ARG A 403 -17.76 6.56 4.84
N GLY A 404 -18.30 6.30 6.02
CA GLY A 404 -18.12 7.17 7.19
C GLY A 404 -16.68 7.24 7.65
N TRP A 405 -15.95 6.11 7.60
CA TRP A 405 -14.51 6.11 7.90
C TRP A 405 -13.70 6.96 6.91
N LEU A 406 -14.04 6.90 5.61
CA LEU A 406 -13.40 7.75 4.62
C LEU A 406 -13.65 9.23 4.91
N ILE A 407 -14.89 9.61 5.26
CA ILE A 407 -15.24 10.98 5.64
C ILE A 407 -14.48 11.41 6.89
N ASP A 408 -14.47 10.59 7.94
CA ASP A 408 -13.72 10.88 9.17
C ASP A 408 -12.22 11.05 8.92
N THR A 409 -11.66 10.29 8.00
CA THR A 409 -10.24 10.41 7.61
C THR A 409 -10.00 11.72 6.88
N LEU A 410 -10.86 12.07 5.93
CA LEU A 410 -10.76 13.32 5.18
C LEU A 410 -10.91 14.54 6.11
N ASP A 411 -11.85 14.51 7.06
CA ASP A 411 -12.11 15.59 8.01
C ASP A 411 -11.14 15.61 9.21
N SER A 412 -10.20 14.67 9.27
CA SER A 412 -9.24 14.56 10.38
C SER A 412 -8.24 15.72 10.42
N ARG A 413 -7.74 16.05 11.63
CA ARG A 413 -6.65 17.02 11.80
C ARG A 413 -5.37 16.60 11.08
N TYR A 414 -5.14 15.29 10.98
CA TYR A 414 -4.00 14.75 10.23
C TYR A 414 -4.15 15.04 8.74
N SER A 415 -5.31 14.74 8.14
CA SER A 415 -5.58 15.07 6.75
C SER A 415 -5.45 16.57 6.48
N ALA A 416 -6.01 17.40 7.36
CA ALA A 416 -5.88 18.87 7.27
C ALA A 416 -4.43 19.36 7.39
N PHE A 417 -3.56 18.65 8.10
CA PHE A 417 -2.13 18.96 8.21
C PHE A 417 -1.37 18.56 6.94
N VAL A 418 -1.52 17.30 6.48
CA VAL A 418 -0.76 16.82 5.31
C VAL A 418 -1.22 17.49 4.01
N THR A 419 -2.50 17.86 3.91
CA THR A 419 -3.04 18.61 2.76
C THR A 419 -2.80 20.13 2.85
N HIS A 420 -2.05 20.60 3.85
CA HIS A 420 -1.59 21.99 3.84
C HIS A 420 -0.62 22.21 2.68
N PRO A 421 -0.78 23.25 1.83
CA PRO A 421 0.01 23.41 0.62
C PRO A 421 1.53 23.36 0.83
N LEU A 422 2.03 24.01 1.88
CA LEU A 422 3.46 23.99 2.21
C LEU A 422 3.94 22.62 2.70
N VAL A 423 3.10 21.88 3.42
CA VAL A 423 3.45 20.51 3.88
C VAL A 423 3.47 19.56 2.69
N ALA A 424 2.47 19.66 1.80
CA ALA A 424 2.43 18.87 0.57
C ALA A 424 3.64 19.15 -0.33
N LEU A 425 4.05 20.42 -0.47
CA LEU A 425 5.25 20.82 -1.19
C LEU A 425 6.52 20.27 -0.53
N ALA A 426 6.64 20.38 0.78
CA ALA A 426 7.79 19.86 1.52
C ALA A 426 7.91 18.33 1.43
N ILE A 427 6.78 17.60 1.43
CA ILE A 427 6.79 16.15 1.21
C ILE A 427 7.16 15.83 -0.24
N PHE A 428 6.66 16.58 -1.21
CA PHE A 428 6.87 16.35 -2.64
C PHE A 428 8.30 16.66 -3.07
N ASP A 429 8.76 17.90 -2.94
CA ASP A 429 10.10 18.33 -3.38
C ASP A 429 11.17 18.19 -2.30
N GLY A 430 10.83 18.45 -1.03
CA GLY A 430 11.78 18.34 0.07
C GLY A 430 12.30 16.91 0.28
N SER A 431 11.46 15.92 0.03
CA SER A 431 11.88 14.52 0.12
C SER A 431 12.93 14.11 -0.93
N LEU A 432 13.00 14.79 -2.09
CA LEU A 432 14.06 14.59 -3.07
C LEU A 432 15.43 14.90 -2.47
N PHE A 433 15.55 16.03 -1.75
CA PHE A 433 16.81 16.39 -1.10
C PHE A 433 17.16 15.40 0.02
N ALA A 434 16.17 15.02 0.83
CA ALA A 434 16.38 14.04 1.89
C ALA A 434 16.81 12.69 1.35
N LEU A 435 16.28 12.27 0.21
CA LEU A 435 16.61 11.00 -0.41
C LEU A 435 17.99 11.04 -1.09
N TYR A 436 18.21 11.98 -2.03
CA TYR A 436 19.35 11.93 -2.93
C TYR A 436 20.62 12.59 -2.40
N PHE A 437 20.52 13.48 -1.39
CA PHE A 437 21.69 14.14 -0.78
C PHE A 437 22.05 13.60 0.62
N THR A 438 21.54 12.40 0.96
CA THR A 438 21.91 11.66 2.17
C THR A 438 22.25 10.21 1.80
N PRO A 439 22.85 9.42 2.70
CA PRO A 439 23.11 8.00 2.45
C PRO A 439 21.85 7.16 2.19
N LEU A 440 20.67 7.71 2.45
CA LEU A 440 19.37 7.02 2.36
C LEU A 440 19.13 6.43 0.96
N PHE A 441 19.54 7.13 -0.10
CA PHE A 441 19.36 6.64 -1.47
C PHE A 441 20.09 5.31 -1.70
N GLY A 442 21.38 5.24 -1.38
CA GLY A 442 22.17 4.00 -1.52
C GLY A 442 21.64 2.86 -0.63
N GLU A 443 21.23 3.19 0.61
CA GLU A 443 20.64 2.21 1.52
C GLU A 443 19.32 1.62 0.99
N LEU A 444 18.45 2.45 0.42
CA LEU A 444 17.18 1.99 -0.15
C LEU A 444 17.39 1.20 -1.45
N MET A 445 18.34 1.61 -2.30
CA MET A 445 18.67 0.89 -3.54
C MET A 445 19.30 -0.48 -3.28
N SER A 446 20.00 -0.66 -2.16
CA SER A 446 20.66 -1.92 -1.80
C SER A 446 19.69 -3.04 -1.38
N SER A 447 18.37 -2.79 -1.39
CA SER A 447 17.36 -3.81 -1.07
C SER A 447 16.11 -3.66 -1.93
N HIS A 448 15.56 -4.80 -2.36
CA HIS A 448 14.30 -4.83 -3.12
C HIS A 448 13.15 -4.08 -2.40
N PHE A 449 13.03 -4.31 -1.09
CA PHE A 449 12.00 -3.63 -0.30
C PHE A 449 12.25 -2.12 -0.17
N GLY A 450 13.51 -1.70 -0.05
CA GLY A 450 13.87 -0.28 -0.04
C GLY A 450 13.44 0.42 -1.32
N HIS A 451 13.74 -0.17 -2.49
CA HIS A 451 13.31 0.35 -3.78
C HIS A 451 11.78 0.39 -3.92
N LEU A 452 11.07 -0.65 -3.46
CA LEU A 452 9.60 -0.66 -3.42
C LEU A 452 9.04 0.46 -2.54
N LEU A 453 9.62 0.67 -1.34
CA LEU A 453 9.22 1.74 -0.42
C LEU A 453 9.44 3.13 -1.04
N MET A 454 10.54 3.30 -1.76
CA MET A 454 10.86 4.52 -2.48
C MET A 454 9.84 4.81 -3.60
N ASN A 455 9.51 3.81 -4.41
CA ASN A 455 8.46 3.91 -5.45
C ASN A 455 7.10 4.29 -4.83
N LEU A 456 6.71 3.63 -3.74
CA LEU A 456 5.46 3.93 -3.02
C LEU A 456 5.47 5.37 -2.46
N HIS A 457 6.60 5.81 -1.91
CA HIS A 457 6.74 7.19 -1.42
C HIS A 457 6.51 8.21 -2.54
N PHE A 458 7.15 8.05 -3.71
CA PHE A 458 6.98 8.96 -4.83
C PHE A 458 5.54 8.99 -5.36
N ILE A 459 4.88 7.84 -5.47
CA ILE A 459 3.46 7.78 -5.84
C ILE A 459 2.60 8.56 -4.85
N LEU A 460 2.77 8.32 -3.55
CA LEU A 460 1.97 8.95 -2.50
C LEU A 460 2.26 10.45 -2.37
N ALA A 461 3.52 10.87 -2.47
CA ALA A 461 3.92 12.29 -2.44
C ALA A 461 3.33 13.05 -3.62
N GLY A 462 3.41 12.47 -4.82
CA GLY A 462 2.81 13.04 -6.03
C GLY A 462 1.27 13.11 -5.94
N LEU A 463 0.62 12.02 -5.50
CA LEU A 463 -0.83 12.00 -5.30
C LEU A 463 -1.27 13.08 -4.31
N LEU A 464 -0.56 13.25 -3.19
CA LEU A 464 -0.85 14.28 -2.20
C LEU A 464 -0.70 15.68 -2.80
N PHE A 465 0.42 15.96 -3.45
CA PHE A 465 0.70 17.27 -4.04
C PHE A 465 -0.34 17.65 -5.10
N PHE A 466 -0.56 16.80 -6.08
CA PHE A 466 -1.53 17.08 -7.15
C PHE A 466 -2.99 17.06 -6.66
N HIS A 467 -3.31 16.29 -5.62
CA HIS A 467 -4.63 16.38 -4.97
C HIS A 467 -4.88 17.79 -4.39
N VAL A 468 -3.88 18.39 -3.75
CA VAL A 468 -3.97 19.75 -3.18
C VAL A 468 -4.06 20.81 -4.30
N ILE A 469 -3.28 20.64 -5.38
CA ILE A 469 -3.19 21.62 -6.49
C ILE A 469 -4.39 21.51 -7.43
N VAL A 470 -4.73 20.31 -7.91
CA VAL A 470 -5.79 20.12 -8.93
C VAL A 470 -7.19 20.26 -8.32
N GLY A 471 -7.41 19.75 -7.10
CA GLY A 471 -8.60 20.01 -6.30
C GLY A 471 -9.92 19.51 -6.87
N ILE A 472 -9.93 18.41 -7.66
CA ILE A 472 -11.16 17.79 -8.19
C ILE A 472 -11.92 17.05 -7.11
N ASP A 473 -11.21 16.29 -6.29
CA ASP A 473 -11.76 15.54 -5.16
C ASP A 473 -11.95 16.44 -3.92
N PRO A 474 -12.83 16.05 -2.97
CA PRO A 474 -13.00 16.76 -1.73
C PRO A 474 -11.69 16.88 -0.94
N ASN A 475 -11.34 18.11 -0.57
CA ASN A 475 -10.17 18.43 0.24
C ASN A 475 -10.63 19.17 1.51
N PRO A 476 -10.14 18.83 2.71
CA PRO A 476 -10.44 19.52 3.96
C PRO A 476 -10.20 21.04 3.91
N ARG A 477 -9.19 21.44 3.12
CA ARG A 477 -8.84 22.86 2.91
C ARG A 477 -8.87 23.19 1.42
N ARG A 478 -9.85 24.00 1.03
CA ARG A 478 -9.87 24.58 -0.31
C ARG A 478 -8.77 25.63 -0.41
N VAL A 479 -7.80 25.38 -1.28
CA VAL A 479 -6.68 26.29 -1.52
C VAL A 479 -7.10 27.34 -2.57
N HIS A 480 -6.93 28.63 -2.25
CA HIS A 480 -7.19 29.72 -3.18
C HIS A 480 -6.27 29.64 -4.41
N HIS A 481 -6.76 30.04 -5.58
CA HIS A 481 -6.00 29.90 -6.84
C HIS A 481 -4.65 30.60 -6.81
N LEU A 482 -4.56 31.79 -6.22
CA LEU A 482 -3.28 32.51 -6.05
C LEU A 482 -2.26 31.69 -5.25
N VAL A 483 -2.69 31.07 -4.17
CA VAL A 483 -1.80 30.22 -3.35
C VAL A 483 -1.31 29.01 -4.14
N ARG A 484 -2.18 28.39 -4.98
CA ARG A 484 -1.77 27.28 -5.85
C ARG A 484 -0.71 27.72 -6.87
N VAL A 485 -0.87 28.91 -7.47
CA VAL A 485 0.12 29.48 -8.39
C VAL A 485 1.46 29.70 -7.69
N VAL A 486 1.46 30.30 -6.49
CA VAL A 486 2.68 30.52 -5.70
C VAL A 486 3.37 29.20 -5.34
N ILE A 487 2.60 28.18 -4.92
CA ILE A 487 3.15 26.86 -4.60
C ILE A 487 3.75 26.17 -5.83
N LEU A 488 3.10 26.27 -7.00
CA LEU A 488 3.61 25.70 -8.25
C LEU A 488 4.90 26.41 -8.71
N LEU A 489 4.96 27.73 -8.59
CA LEU A 489 6.21 28.49 -8.86
C LEU A 489 7.33 28.09 -7.88
N GLY A 490 6.98 27.89 -6.62
CA GLY A 490 7.92 27.37 -5.62
C GLY A 490 8.42 25.96 -5.98
N ALA A 491 7.51 25.07 -6.39
CA ALA A 491 7.85 23.71 -6.80
C ALA A 491 8.82 23.71 -8.00
N ILE A 492 8.54 24.50 -9.06
CA ILE A 492 9.44 24.65 -10.21
C ILE A 492 10.83 25.10 -9.76
N SER A 493 10.90 26.11 -8.90
CA SER A 493 12.19 26.66 -8.45
C SER A 493 12.98 25.66 -7.61
N ILE A 494 12.33 24.95 -6.68
CA ILE A 494 12.96 23.94 -5.82
C ILE A 494 13.42 22.75 -6.67
N HIS A 495 12.60 22.30 -7.59
CA HIS A 495 12.91 21.17 -8.48
C HIS A 495 14.08 21.49 -9.43
N ALA A 496 14.10 22.69 -10.02
CA ALA A 496 15.21 23.15 -10.84
C ALA A 496 16.51 23.21 -10.03
N PHE A 497 16.46 23.75 -8.80
CA PHE A 497 17.63 23.80 -7.92
C PHE A 497 18.14 22.39 -7.56
N PHE A 498 17.24 21.46 -7.26
CA PHE A 498 17.59 20.07 -7.03
C PHE A 498 18.33 19.47 -8.23
N SER A 499 17.80 19.63 -9.43
CA SER A 499 18.36 19.07 -10.65
C SER A 499 19.72 19.69 -11.00
N ILE A 500 19.88 21.00 -10.83
CA ILE A 500 21.16 21.71 -11.02
C ILE A 500 22.19 21.22 -10.00
N ALA A 501 21.83 21.11 -8.73
CA ALA A 501 22.73 20.62 -7.68
C ALA A 501 23.21 19.19 -7.97
N LEU A 502 22.30 18.33 -8.44
CA LEU A 502 22.62 16.95 -8.81
C LEU A 502 23.52 16.89 -10.05
N GLN A 503 23.27 17.71 -11.06
CA GLN A 503 24.08 17.80 -12.28
C GLN A 503 25.48 18.36 -12.03
N ALA A 504 25.62 19.28 -11.07
CA ALA A 504 26.88 19.86 -10.67
C ALA A 504 27.74 18.92 -9.80
N SER A 505 27.15 17.83 -9.29
CA SER A 505 27.89 16.88 -8.46
C SER A 505 29.06 16.25 -9.22
N SER A 506 30.22 16.21 -8.57
CA SER A 506 31.43 15.54 -9.07
C SER A 506 31.61 14.13 -8.50
N THR A 507 30.72 13.71 -7.59
CA THR A 507 30.75 12.40 -6.93
C THR A 507 29.43 11.67 -7.16
N LEU A 508 29.47 10.35 -7.11
CA LEU A 508 28.28 9.51 -7.14
C LEU A 508 27.51 9.66 -5.82
N ILE A 509 26.18 9.75 -5.92
CA ILE A 509 25.29 9.93 -4.77
C ILE A 509 24.69 8.62 -4.24
N ASP A 510 24.93 7.51 -4.93
CA ASP A 510 24.35 6.18 -4.69
C ASP A 510 25.07 5.36 -3.62
N GLY A 511 26.09 5.92 -2.96
CA GLY A 511 26.89 5.21 -1.97
C GLY A 511 27.69 4.01 -2.54
N GLY A 512 27.87 3.96 -3.86
CA GLY A 512 28.58 2.88 -4.56
C GLY A 512 27.69 1.73 -5.01
N PHE A 513 26.36 1.86 -4.91
CA PHE A 513 25.41 0.83 -5.33
C PHE A 513 25.57 0.47 -6.82
N TYR A 514 25.48 1.44 -7.75
CA TYR A 514 25.64 1.17 -9.17
C TYR A 514 27.03 0.66 -9.54
N GLN A 515 28.06 1.07 -8.80
CA GLN A 515 29.41 0.53 -8.98
C GLN A 515 29.46 -0.96 -8.60
N SER A 516 28.76 -1.37 -7.56
CA SER A 516 28.73 -2.76 -7.09
C SER A 516 28.06 -3.74 -8.07
N LEU A 517 27.23 -3.22 -8.99
CA LEU A 517 26.54 -4.02 -10.01
C LEU A 517 27.45 -4.43 -11.17
N GLU A 518 28.59 -3.75 -11.37
CA GLU A 518 29.57 -4.05 -12.42
C GLU A 518 28.92 -4.22 -13.82
N ARG A 519 27.92 -3.37 -14.12
CA ARG A 519 27.17 -3.48 -15.39
C ARG A 519 28.09 -3.34 -16.61
N PRO A 520 27.92 -4.18 -17.65
CA PRO A 520 28.80 -4.17 -18.82
C PRO A 520 28.51 -3.04 -19.83
N TRP A 521 27.40 -2.33 -19.65
CA TRP A 521 26.95 -1.21 -20.50
C TRP A 521 26.84 0.07 -19.68
N ALA A 522 26.95 1.23 -20.35
CA ALA A 522 26.91 2.57 -19.72
C ALA A 522 27.85 2.65 -18.50
N THR A 523 29.13 2.34 -18.71
CA THR A 523 30.14 2.20 -17.64
C THR A 523 30.54 3.50 -16.98
N ASP A 524 30.31 4.66 -17.63
CA ASP A 524 30.50 5.97 -17.02
C ASP A 524 29.29 6.31 -16.12
N LEU A 525 29.43 5.95 -14.85
CA LEU A 525 28.37 6.16 -13.83
C LEU A 525 28.09 7.63 -13.55
N LEU A 526 29.12 8.48 -13.66
CA LEU A 526 28.93 9.92 -13.44
C LEU A 526 28.19 10.58 -14.61
N ALA A 527 28.49 10.16 -15.83
CA ALA A 527 27.74 10.61 -17.00
C ALA A 527 26.27 10.14 -16.94
N ASP A 528 26.01 8.90 -16.50
CA ASP A 528 24.66 8.36 -16.28
C ASP A 528 23.91 9.19 -15.22
N GLN A 529 24.54 9.53 -14.10
CA GLN A 529 23.97 10.39 -13.05
C GLN A 529 23.63 11.79 -13.57
N LYS A 530 24.54 12.43 -14.31
CA LYS A 530 24.31 13.76 -14.89
C LYS A 530 23.20 13.75 -15.96
N THR A 531 23.13 12.69 -16.76
CA THR A 531 22.05 12.49 -17.72
C THR A 531 20.71 12.34 -16.99
N GLY A 532 20.67 11.53 -15.92
CA GLY A 532 19.49 11.40 -15.08
C GLY A 532 19.05 12.72 -14.45
N ALA A 533 20.00 13.54 -13.99
CA ALA A 533 19.71 14.87 -13.47
C ALA A 533 19.08 15.80 -14.52
N ALA A 534 19.62 15.82 -15.73
CA ALA A 534 19.09 16.62 -16.84
C ALA A 534 17.68 16.15 -17.26
N ILE A 535 17.46 14.84 -17.31
CA ILE A 535 16.13 14.25 -17.59
C ILE A 535 15.16 14.59 -16.45
N GLY A 536 15.58 14.45 -15.20
CA GLY A 536 14.79 14.82 -14.04
C GLY A 536 14.32 16.25 -14.10
N TRP A 537 15.21 17.19 -14.48
CA TRP A 537 14.86 18.58 -14.69
C TRP A 537 13.76 18.74 -15.74
N ALA A 538 14.00 18.27 -16.97
CA ALA A 538 13.05 18.44 -18.06
C ALA A 538 11.69 17.77 -17.79
N MET A 539 11.70 16.53 -17.30
CA MET A 539 10.48 15.80 -16.99
C MET A 539 9.74 16.30 -15.74
N GLY A 540 10.45 16.91 -14.80
CA GLY A 540 9.86 17.49 -13.61
C GLY A 540 9.15 18.81 -13.89
N GLU A 541 9.76 19.70 -14.68
CA GLU A 541 9.18 21.02 -14.94
C GLU A 541 7.95 20.97 -15.83
N ILE A 542 7.92 20.13 -16.86
CA ILE A 542 6.81 20.09 -17.84
C ILE A 542 5.45 19.84 -17.18
N PRO A 543 5.26 18.80 -16.32
CA PRO A 543 3.99 18.57 -15.66
C PRO A 543 3.58 19.70 -14.71
N ILE A 544 4.54 20.31 -14.01
CA ILE A 544 4.27 21.42 -13.08
C ILE A 544 3.85 22.68 -13.87
N ILE A 545 4.51 22.99 -15.00
CA ILE A 545 4.13 24.09 -15.88
C ILE A 545 2.72 23.87 -16.45
N LEU A 546 2.39 22.65 -16.90
CA LEU A 546 1.05 22.31 -17.36
C LEU A 546 -0.01 22.49 -16.25
N ALA A 547 0.32 22.08 -15.02
CA ALA A 547 -0.55 22.31 -13.87
C ALA A 547 -0.69 23.80 -13.54
N LEU A 548 0.37 24.60 -13.69
CA LEU A 548 0.35 26.06 -13.53
C LEU A 548 -0.58 26.71 -14.56
N VAL A 549 -0.42 26.38 -15.84
CA VAL A 549 -1.27 26.89 -16.91
C VAL A 549 -2.74 26.49 -16.68
N ALA A 550 -3.00 25.23 -16.33
CA ALA A 550 -4.34 24.76 -16.02
C ALA A 550 -4.97 25.51 -14.83
N THR A 551 -4.18 25.74 -13.76
CA THR A 551 -4.61 26.51 -12.60
C THR A 551 -4.93 27.96 -12.95
N PHE A 552 -4.12 28.58 -13.79
CA PHE A 552 -4.34 29.94 -14.25
C PHE A 552 -5.63 30.06 -15.09
N ILE A 553 -5.86 29.12 -16.03
CA ILE A 553 -7.10 29.05 -16.81
C ILE A 553 -8.32 28.82 -15.90
N GLN A 554 -8.20 27.98 -14.90
CA GLN A 554 -9.27 27.78 -13.91
C GLN A 554 -9.57 29.07 -13.15
N TRP A 555 -8.53 29.78 -12.70
CA TRP A 555 -8.66 31.03 -11.96
C TRP A 555 -9.38 32.08 -12.80
N THR A 556 -8.92 32.38 -14.00
CA THR A 556 -9.57 33.38 -14.88
C THR A 556 -11.04 33.05 -15.17
N ARG A 557 -11.38 31.76 -15.32
CA ARG A 557 -12.77 31.32 -15.51
C ARG A 557 -13.65 31.50 -14.27
N VAL A 558 -13.07 31.30 -13.08
CA VAL A 558 -13.79 31.50 -11.81
C VAL A 558 -14.02 32.99 -11.57
N ASP A 559 -12.98 33.81 -11.73
CA ASP A 559 -13.07 35.27 -11.61
C ASP A 559 -14.12 35.87 -12.58
N ALA A 560 -14.09 35.44 -13.85
CA ALA A 560 -15.08 35.88 -14.82
C ALA A 560 -16.54 35.50 -14.43
N ARG A 561 -16.73 34.34 -13.81
CA ARG A 561 -18.06 33.91 -13.30
C ARG A 561 -18.49 34.70 -12.07
N GLU A 562 -17.54 34.97 -11.17
CA GLU A 562 -17.79 35.75 -9.94
C GLU A 562 -18.10 37.21 -10.29
N ALA A 563 -17.33 37.83 -11.21
CA ALA A 563 -17.60 39.16 -11.74
C ALA A 563 -19.02 39.23 -12.32
N LYS A 564 -19.38 38.29 -13.19
CA LYS A 564 -20.73 38.27 -13.82
C LYS A 564 -21.85 38.06 -12.77
N ARG A 565 -21.61 37.36 -11.68
CA ARG A 565 -22.57 37.21 -10.58
C ARG A 565 -22.66 38.49 -9.74
N ALA A 566 -21.52 39.12 -9.46
CA ALA A 566 -21.47 40.40 -8.76
C ALA A 566 -22.21 41.50 -9.53
N ASP A 567 -21.98 41.62 -10.85
CA ASP A 567 -22.67 42.56 -11.72
C ASP A 567 -24.19 42.35 -11.67
N LYS A 568 -24.65 41.11 -11.82
CA LYS A 568 -26.07 40.76 -11.76
C LYS A 568 -26.71 41.07 -10.39
N ASN A 569 -26.01 40.85 -9.29
CA ASN A 569 -26.51 41.18 -7.94
C ASN A 569 -26.56 42.71 -7.80
N SER A 570 -25.52 43.42 -8.23
CA SER A 570 -25.48 44.89 -8.22
C SER A 570 -26.60 45.51 -9.04
N GLU A 571 -26.94 44.96 -10.22
CA GLU A 571 -28.08 45.40 -11.02
C GLU A 571 -29.41 45.16 -10.29
N GLN A 572 -29.57 44.04 -9.60
CA GLN A 572 -30.77 43.76 -8.80
C GLN A 572 -30.90 44.69 -7.60
N ASP A 573 -29.80 44.96 -6.88
CA ASP A 573 -29.76 45.89 -5.77
C ASP A 573 -30.09 47.32 -6.22
N LEU A 574 -29.56 47.77 -7.36
CA LEU A 574 -29.87 49.04 -7.98
C LEU A 574 -31.34 49.14 -8.40
N ALA A 575 -31.90 48.10 -8.98
CA ALA A 575 -33.31 48.06 -9.36
C ALA A 575 -34.23 48.15 -8.11
N GLN A 576 -33.89 47.42 -7.05
CA GLN A 576 -34.64 47.50 -5.77
C GLN A 576 -34.53 48.90 -5.13
N TYR A 577 -33.34 49.48 -5.14
CA TYR A 577 -33.09 50.81 -4.63
C TYR A 577 -33.87 51.88 -5.41
N ASN A 578 -33.86 51.79 -6.75
CA ASN A 578 -34.64 52.71 -7.61
C ASN A 578 -36.14 52.55 -7.42
N GLU A 579 -36.64 51.32 -7.19
CA GLU A 579 -38.06 51.08 -6.86
C GLU A 579 -38.41 51.65 -5.50
N TYR A 580 -37.52 51.52 -4.52
CA TYR A 580 -37.70 52.15 -3.19
C TYR A 580 -37.76 53.68 -3.31
N LEU A 581 -36.86 54.30 -4.09
CA LEU A 581 -36.89 55.75 -4.31
C LEU A 581 -38.16 56.20 -5.04
N ARG A 582 -38.66 55.42 -5.99
CA ARG A 582 -39.91 55.69 -6.70
C ARG A 582 -41.10 55.67 -5.71
N LYS A 583 -41.21 54.64 -4.86
CA LYS A 583 -42.26 54.59 -3.84
C LYS A 583 -42.21 55.75 -2.83
N LEU A 584 -41.00 56.18 -2.48
CA LEU A 584 -40.81 57.37 -1.63
C LEU A 584 -41.25 58.66 -2.32
N ALA A 585 -41.00 58.77 -3.61
CA ALA A 585 -41.42 59.95 -4.40
C ALA A 585 -42.94 59.97 -4.61
N GLU A 586 -43.56 58.83 -4.87
CA GLU A 586 -45.03 58.69 -5.00
C GLU A 586 -45.72 58.97 -3.68
N GLY A 587 -45.24 58.46 -2.51
CA GLY A 587 -45.80 58.74 -1.19
C GLY A 587 -45.61 60.19 -0.69
N ARG A 588 -44.72 61.00 -1.32
CA ARG A 588 -44.58 62.42 -1.11
C ARG A 588 -45.48 63.25 -2.04
N ALA A 589 -45.91 62.70 -3.16
CA ALA A 589 -46.83 63.37 -4.08
C ALA A 589 -48.28 63.29 -3.58
N ASP A 590 -48.59 62.33 -2.70
CA ASP A 590 -49.91 62.18 -2.08
C ASP A 590 -50.07 62.89 -0.68
N SER A 591 -49.01 63.56 -0.20
CA SER A 591 -48.97 64.36 1.00
C SER A 591 -48.85 65.87 0.64
#